data_7e1f611e97b7a4a4299262dd34e4f116
#
_entry.id   7e1f611e97b7a4a4299262dd34e4f116
#
_cell.length_a   1.000
_cell.length_b   1.000
_cell.length_c   1.000
_cell.angle_alpha   90.00
_cell.angle_beta   90.00
_cell.angle_gamma   90.00
#
_symmetry.space_group_name_H-M   'P 1'
#
loop_
_entity.id
_entity.type
_entity.pdbx_description
1 polymer ?
#
loop_
_entity_poly.entity_id
_entity_poly.type
_entity_poly.pdbx_seq_one_letter_code
_entity_poly.pdbx_strand_id
1 'polypeptide(L)'
;MAEKAKYVVMASLVTSFVMYSLYIYQQPVQLQAPGQTATIVEGKMIWQQKNCGACHQIYGLGGFLGPDLTNIYSARGKGPAYIQAFVNGGTSVMPSFQLEEGEMSALLAYLRHVDASGKSDPKQYKINYDGTIESP
;
A
#
# COMPACT_ATOMS: atom_id res chain seq x y z
N MET A 1 -45.51 -11.22 -23.22
CA MET A 1 -44.23 -10.61 -23.68
C MET A 1 -43.30 -10.20 -22.55
N ALA A 2 -43.82 -9.67 -21.45
CA ALA A 2 -42.99 -9.22 -20.30
C ALA A 2 -42.14 -10.33 -19.62
N GLU A 3 -42.63 -11.53 -19.48
CA GLU A 3 -41.90 -12.63 -18.86
C GLU A 3 -40.66 -13.04 -19.66
N LYS A 4 -40.80 -13.19 -20.98
CA LYS A 4 -39.66 -13.53 -21.85
C LYS A 4 -38.58 -12.45 -21.82
N ALA A 5 -38.97 -11.18 -21.73
CA ALA A 5 -38.02 -10.07 -21.60
C ALA A 5 -37.21 -10.14 -20.31
N LYS A 6 -37.82 -10.53 -19.18
CA LYS A 6 -37.12 -10.73 -17.90
C LYS A 6 -36.03 -11.80 -18.01
N TYR A 7 -36.35 -12.95 -18.62
CA TYR A 7 -35.35 -14.01 -18.81
C TYR A 7 -34.21 -13.59 -19.73
N VAL A 8 -34.51 -12.85 -20.80
CA VAL A 8 -33.47 -12.32 -21.71
C VAL A 8 -32.54 -11.34 -20.98
N VAL A 9 -33.09 -10.40 -20.22
CA VAL A 9 -32.30 -9.45 -19.43
C VAL A 9 -31.44 -10.19 -18.40
N MET A 10 -32.01 -11.13 -17.65
CA MET A 10 -31.28 -11.91 -16.66
C MET A 10 -30.14 -12.72 -17.31
N ALA A 11 -30.39 -13.40 -18.41
CA ALA A 11 -29.40 -14.15 -19.15
C ALA A 11 -28.28 -13.25 -19.66
N SER A 12 -28.61 -12.06 -20.19
CA SER A 12 -27.62 -11.08 -20.64
C SER A 12 -26.72 -10.60 -19.48
N LEU A 13 -27.30 -10.29 -18.33
CA LEU A 13 -26.53 -9.84 -17.14
C LEU A 13 -25.59 -10.95 -16.63
N VAL A 14 -26.08 -12.17 -16.52
CA VAL A 14 -25.27 -13.33 -16.10
C VAL A 14 -24.14 -13.59 -17.09
N THR A 15 -24.43 -13.56 -18.40
CA THR A 15 -23.40 -13.74 -19.42
C THR A 15 -22.35 -12.65 -19.38
N SER A 16 -22.78 -11.40 -19.26
CA SER A 16 -21.85 -10.26 -19.13
C SER A 16 -20.98 -10.36 -17.89
N PHE A 17 -21.55 -10.76 -16.76
CA PHE A 17 -20.80 -10.99 -15.52
C PHE A 17 -19.75 -12.09 -15.66
N VAL A 18 -20.16 -13.23 -16.25
CA VAL A 18 -19.22 -14.36 -16.46
C VAL A 18 -18.09 -13.95 -17.41
N MET A 19 -18.42 -13.31 -18.54
CA MET A 19 -17.40 -12.83 -19.48
C MET A 19 -16.45 -11.81 -18.86
N TYR A 20 -16.98 -10.86 -18.11
CA TYR A 20 -16.17 -9.88 -17.39
C TYR A 20 -15.25 -10.54 -16.35
N SER A 21 -15.79 -11.48 -15.58
CA SER A 21 -15.00 -12.22 -14.60
C SER A 21 -13.88 -13.01 -15.27
N LEU A 22 -14.18 -13.76 -16.32
CA LEU A 22 -13.16 -14.49 -17.08
C LEU A 22 -12.10 -13.55 -17.65
N TYR A 23 -12.50 -12.41 -18.20
CA TYR A 23 -11.59 -11.40 -18.71
C TYR A 23 -10.64 -10.91 -17.62
N ILE A 24 -11.14 -10.54 -16.43
CA ILE A 24 -10.32 -10.07 -15.31
C ILE A 24 -9.35 -11.15 -14.82
N TYR A 25 -9.83 -12.39 -14.66
CA TYR A 25 -8.99 -13.50 -14.18
C TYR A 25 -7.96 -13.99 -15.22
N GLN A 26 -8.18 -13.72 -16.49
CA GLN A 26 -7.22 -14.03 -17.56
C GLN A 26 -6.16 -12.92 -17.73
N GLN A 27 -6.40 -11.72 -17.17
CA GLN A 27 -5.34 -10.70 -17.21
C GLN A 27 -4.14 -11.21 -16.42
N PRO A 28 -2.95 -11.24 -17.03
CA PRO A 28 -1.75 -11.56 -16.27
C PRO A 28 -1.68 -10.56 -15.11
N VAL A 29 -1.74 -11.08 -13.90
CA VAL A 29 -1.49 -10.24 -12.72
C VAL A 29 -0.08 -9.71 -12.92
N GLN A 30 0.05 -8.46 -13.33
CA GLN A 30 1.31 -7.77 -13.27
C GLN A 30 1.64 -7.61 -11.79
N LEU A 31 2.21 -8.68 -11.21
CA LEU A 31 2.72 -8.69 -9.83
C LEU A 31 3.76 -7.60 -9.61
N GLN A 32 4.22 -7.00 -10.70
CA GLN A 32 5.12 -5.86 -10.70
C GLN A 32 4.45 -4.71 -11.45
N ALA A 33 3.95 -3.73 -10.71
CA ALA A 33 3.66 -2.45 -11.33
C ALA A 33 4.92 -1.93 -12.06
N PRO A 34 4.78 -1.20 -13.17
CA PRO A 34 5.93 -0.63 -13.87
C PRO A 34 6.83 0.11 -12.87
N GLY A 35 8.11 -0.26 -12.81
CA GLY A 35 9.08 0.29 -11.85
C GLY A 35 9.27 -0.48 -10.54
N GLN A 36 8.53 -1.57 -10.30
CA GLN A 36 8.82 -2.46 -9.16
C GLN A 36 9.91 -3.47 -9.52
N THR A 37 11.02 -3.40 -8.82
CA THR A 37 12.08 -4.41 -8.88
C THR A 37 11.79 -5.56 -7.90
N ALA A 38 12.46 -6.71 -8.08
CA ALA A 38 12.37 -7.83 -7.13
C ALA A 38 12.68 -7.38 -5.69
N THR A 39 13.65 -6.49 -5.51
CA THR A 39 14.02 -5.92 -4.21
C THR A 39 12.89 -5.13 -3.55
N ILE A 40 12.11 -4.36 -4.32
CA ILE A 40 10.94 -3.63 -3.78
C ILE A 40 9.87 -4.61 -3.31
N VAL A 41 9.61 -5.67 -4.08
CA VAL A 41 8.65 -6.72 -3.72
C VAL A 41 9.10 -7.43 -2.45
N GLU A 42 10.39 -7.77 -2.33
CA GLU A 42 10.98 -8.36 -1.13
C GLU A 42 10.81 -7.43 0.08
N GLY A 43 11.11 -6.15 -0.06
CA GLY A 43 10.91 -5.15 1.00
C GLY A 43 9.45 -5.04 1.44
N LYS A 44 8.50 -5.14 0.50
CA LYS A 44 7.07 -5.23 0.82
C LYS A 44 6.74 -6.50 1.61
N MET A 45 7.34 -7.63 1.26
CA MET A 45 7.15 -8.88 2.00
C MET A 45 7.70 -8.78 3.42
N ILE A 46 8.88 -8.17 3.61
CA ILE A 46 9.45 -7.90 4.93
C ILE A 46 8.52 -7.00 5.76
N TRP A 47 8.00 -5.93 5.18
CA TRP A 47 7.00 -5.06 5.82
C TRP A 47 5.80 -5.85 6.34
N GLN A 48 5.30 -6.80 5.55
CA GLN A 48 4.16 -7.64 5.92
C GLN A 48 4.55 -8.69 6.98
N GLN A 49 5.66 -9.40 6.79
CA GLN A 49 6.12 -10.46 7.70
C GLN A 49 6.46 -9.93 9.10
N LYS A 50 7.07 -8.74 9.16
CA LYS A 50 7.38 -8.08 10.43
C LYS A 50 6.18 -7.31 11.00
N ASN A 51 5.02 -7.35 10.31
CA ASN A 51 3.77 -6.74 10.72
C ASN A 51 3.87 -5.23 11.02
N CYS A 52 4.69 -4.50 10.26
CA CYS A 52 4.93 -3.07 10.46
C CYS A 52 3.63 -2.26 10.37
N GLY A 53 2.69 -2.68 9.50
CA GLY A 53 1.38 -2.05 9.33
C GLY A 53 0.45 -2.12 10.54
N ALA A 54 0.73 -2.98 11.53
CA ALA A 54 -0.04 -3.00 12.78
C ALA A 54 0.14 -1.73 13.61
N CYS A 55 1.32 -1.10 13.50
CA CYS A 55 1.66 0.10 14.26
C CYS A 55 1.79 1.35 13.37
N HIS A 56 2.22 1.18 12.11
CA HIS A 56 2.51 2.26 11.18
C HIS A 56 1.50 2.33 10.05
N GLN A 57 1.36 3.53 9.49
CA GLN A 57 0.52 3.80 8.33
C GLN A 57 1.35 3.98 7.07
N ILE A 58 0.75 3.62 5.93
CA ILE A 58 1.12 4.08 4.60
C ILE A 58 -0.14 4.68 4.00
N TYR A 59 -0.08 5.94 3.56
CA TYR A 59 -1.24 6.73 3.09
C TYR A 59 -2.39 6.79 4.11
N GLY A 60 -2.06 6.92 5.39
CA GLY A 60 -3.05 6.96 6.45
C GLY A 60 -3.73 5.61 6.75
N LEU A 61 -3.31 4.52 6.08
CA LEU A 61 -3.86 3.17 6.24
C LEU A 61 -2.91 2.32 7.09
N GLY A 62 -3.37 1.86 8.23
CA GLY A 62 -2.61 1.06 9.19
C GLY A 62 -2.86 1.45 10.63
N GLY A 63 -1.97 1.01 11.52
CA GLY A 63 -2.06 1.30 12.95
C GLY A 63 -1.62 2.71 13.31
N PHE A 64 -2.13 3.23 14.42
CA PHE A 64 -1.88 4.59 14.92
C PHE A 64 -0.89 4.64 16.09
N LEU A 65 -0.23 3.55 16.40
CA LEU A 65 0.77 3.49 17.48
C LEU A 65 2.09 4.16 17.06
N GLY A 66 2.42 4.07 15.78
CA GLY A 66 3.58 4.73 15.17
C GLY A 66 3.16 5.82 14.16
N PRO A 67 4.11 6.61 13.66
CA PRO A 67 3.84 7.62 12.63
C PRO A 67 3.53 6.99 11.27
N ASP A 68 2.87 7.76 10.41
CA ASP A 68 2.78 7.45 8.98
C ASP A 68 4.17 7.47 8.34
N LEU A 69 4.49 6.41 7.60
CA LEU A 69 5.81 6.21 6.99
C LEU A 69 5.82 6.45 5.47
N THR A 70 4.73 6.95 4.89
CA THR A 70 4.62 7.19 3.44
C THR A 70 5.81 7.99 2.93
N ASN A 71 6.14 9.10 3.55
CA ASN A 71 7.24 9.97 3.11
C ASN A 71 8.43 10.01 4.10
N ILE A 72 8.62 8.96 4.88
CA ILE A 72 9.71 8.88 5.86
C ILE A 72 11.08 8.92 5.21
N TYR A 73 11.21 8.41 3.98
CA TYR A 73 12.47 8.29 3.28
C TYR A 73 13.06 9.65 2.87
N SER A 74 12.22 10.60 2.45
CA SER A 74 12.62 11.96 2.04
C SER A 74 12.41 13.03 3.12
N ALA A 75 11.78 12.68 4.24
CA ALA A 75 11.49 13.64 5.30
C ALA A 75 12.77 14.27 5.89
N ARG A 76 12.73 15.58 6.09
CA ARG A 76 13.88 16.34 6.61
C ARG A 76 14.38 15.77 7.93
N GLY A 77 15.68 15.48 8.02
CA GLY A 77 16.32 14.91 9.20
C GLY A 77 16.04 13.42 9.42
N LYS A 78 15.42 12.77 8.44
CA LYS A 78 15.14 11.34 8.46
C LYS A 78 15.84 10.68 7.26
N GLY A 79 15.30 9.59 6.75
CA GLY A 79 15.89 8.88 5.60
C GLY A 79 16.54 7.56 6.00
N PRO A 80 17.35 6.94 5.12
CA PRO A 80 17.83 5.56 5.29
C PRO A 80 18.50 5.29 6.64
N ALA A 81 19.44 6.11 7.05
CA ALA A 81 20.17 5.91 8.31
C ALA A 81 19.26 6.01 9.55
N TYR A 82 18.32 6.96 9.52
CA TYR A 82 17.31 7.10 10.57
C TYR A 82 16.42 5.85 10.64
N ILE A 83 15.89 5.40 9.50
CA ILE A 83 15.03 4.22 9.42
C ILE A 83 15.78 2.99 9.97
N GLN A 84 17.02 2.77 9.52
CA GLN A 84 17.85 1.66 9.96
C GLN A 84 18.11 1.69 11.47
N ALA A 85 18.42 2.86 12.03
CA ALA A 85 18.66 3.01 13.47
C ALA A 85 17.42 2.62 14.29
N PHE A 86 16.24 3.06 13.89
CA PHE A 86 15.00 2.75 14.60
C PHE A 86 14.55 1.28 14.40
N VAL A 87 14.66 0.73 13.20
CA VAL A 87 14.26 -0.66 12.90
C VAL A 87 15.15 -1.65 13.67
N ASN A 88 16.46 -1.43 13.68
CA ASN A 88 17.39 -2.33 14.34
C ASN A 88 17.62 -2.01 15.83
N GLY A 89 17.46 -0.72 16.22
CA GLY A 89 17.58 -0.32 17.62
C GLY A 89 16.32 -0.52 18.44
N GLY A 90 15.16 -0.37 17.81
CA GLY A 90 13.88 -0.35 18.51
C GLY A 90 13.66 0.89 19.36
N THR A 91 12.56 0.92 20.10
CA THR A 91 12.20 1.93 21.11
C THR A 91 11.43 1.26 22.25
N SER A 92 10.95 2.04 23.22
CA SER A 92 10.09 1.50 24.31
C SER A 92 8.81 0.85 23.82
N VAL A 93 8.32 1.20 22.64
CA VAL A 93 7.06 0.67 22.05
C VAL A 93 7.27 -0.05 20.72
N MET A 94 8.37 0.19 20.03
CA MET A 94 8.73 -0.48 18.78
C MET A 94 9.80 -1.53 19.05
N PRO A 95 9.56 -2.82 18.75
CA PRO A 95 10.58 -3.85 18.94
C PRO A 95 11.77 -3.65 18.03
N SER A 96 12.94 -4.14 18.44
CA SER A 96 14.12 -4.26 17.58
C SER A 96 13.94 -5.46 16.65
N PHE A 97 14.01 -5.25 15.36
CA PHE A 97 13.84 -6.32 14.37
C PHE A 97 15.16 -6.96 13.94
N GLN A 98 16.28 -6.27 14.15
CA GLN A 98 17.64 -6.75 13.82
C GLN A 98 17.71 -7.36 12.41
N LEU A 99 17.20 -6.61 11.43
CA LEU A 99 17.22 -7.04 10.03
C LEU A 99 18.65 -7.17 9.52
N GLU A 100 18.91 -8.21 8.75
CA GLU A 100 20.15 -8.37 8.02
C GLU A 100 20.31 -7.27 6.97
N GLU A 101 21.53 -7.05 6.49
CA GLU A 101 21.84 -5.96 5.54
C GLU A 101 21.00 -6.06 4.26
N GLY A 102 20.81 -7.29 3.72
CA GLY A 102 19.96 -7.55 2.56
C GLY A 102 18.49 -7.19 2.82
N GLU A 103 17.93 -7.66 3.94
CA GLU A 103 16.55 -7.37 4.35
C GLU A 103 16.33 -5.87 4.56
N MET A 104 17.28 -5.20 5.21
CA MET A 104 17.24 -3.75 5.43
C MET A 104 17.27 -2.98 4.11
N SER A 105 18.15 -3.38 3.19
CA SER A 105 18.23 -2.79 1.85
C SER A 105 16.92 -2.93 1.09
N ALA A 106 16.30 -4.10 1.15
CA ALA A 106 15.00 -4.36 0.53
C ALA A 106 13.88 -3.51 1.16
N LEU A 107 13.81 -3.42 2.49
CA LEU A 107 12.85 -2.59 3.19
C LEU A 107 13.01 -1.11 2.82
N LEU A 108 14.24 -0.61 2.76
CA LEU A 108 14.53 0.77 2.34
C LEU A 108 14.13 1.02 0.90
N ALA A 109 14.35 0.06 -0.01
CA ALA A 109 13.92 0.16 -1.40
C ALA A 109 12.38 0.24 -1.51
N TYR A 110 11.66 -0.54 -0.70
CA TYR A 110 10.20 -0.47 -0.63
C TYR A 110 9.73 0.89 -0.10
N LEU A 111 10.27 1.38 1.01
CA LEU A 111 9.89 2.68 1.58
C LEU A 111 10.23 3.84 0.64
N ARG A 112 11.36 3.77 -0.08
CA ARG A 112 11.70 4.73 -1.14
C ARG A 112 10.69 4.71 -2.28
N HIS A 113 10.23 3.52 -2.69
CA HIS A 113 9.21 3.38 -3.72
C HIS A 113 7.88 3.98 -3.29
N VAL A 114 7.46 3.73 -2.05
CA VAL A 114 6.25 4.33 -1.46
C VAL A 114 6.38 5.86 -1.42
N ASP A 115 7.50 6.38 -0.97
CA ASP A 115 7.77 7.82 -0.90
C ASP A 115 7.68 8.51 -2.28
N ALA A 116 8.14 7.84 -3.33
CA ALA A 116 8.08 8.33 -4.70
C ALA A 116 6.68 8.22 -5.33
N SER A 117 5.77 7.41 -4.77
CA SER A 117 4.45 7.16 -5.34
C SER A 117 3.41 8.24 -4.98
N GLY A 118 3.69 9.11 -4.00
CA GLY A 118 2.82 10.22 -3.61
C GLY A 118 3.16 10.83 -2.26
N LYS A 119 2.28 11.70 -1.79
CA LYS A 119 2.42 12.36 -0.49
C LYS A 119 1.24 12.02 0.40
N SER A 120 1.52 11.79 1.68
CA SER A 120 0.51 11.60 2.72
C SER A 120 0.64 12.72 3.75
N ASP A 121 -0.14 13.77 3.57
CA ASP A 121 -0.28 14.83 4.57
C ASP A 121 -1.77 15.12 4.80
N PRO A 122 -2.39 14.38 5.74
CA PRO A 122 -3.84 14.53 6.02
C PRO A 122 -4.25 15.96 6.40
N LYS A 123 -3.31 16.78 6.86
CA LYS A 123 -3.59 18.17 7.25
C LYS A 123 -3.83 19.10 6.05
N GLN A 124 -3.38 18.67 4.87
CA GLN A 124 -3.55 19.44 3.63
C GLN A 124 -4.84 19.07 2.88
N TYR A 125 -5.52 18.01 3.29
CA TYR A 125 -6.79 17.61 2.70
C TYR A 125 -7.92 18.52 3.16
N LYS A 126 -8.71 19.01 2.21
CA LYS A 126 -9.93 19.76 2.49
C LYS A 126 -11.11 18.78 2.59
N ILE A 127 -11.77 18.78 3.73
CA ILE A 127 -13.00 18.00 3.92
C ILE A 127 -14.16 18.89 3.54
N ASN A 128 -14.94 18.51 2.54
CA ASN A 128 -16.15 19.19 2.12
C ASN A 128 -17.33 18.84 3.01
N TYR A 129 -18.41 19.64 2.94
CA TYR A 129 -19.61 19.46 3.74
C TYR A 129 -20.37 18.14 3.47
N ASP A 130 -20.18 17.56 2.29
CA ASP A 130 -20.74 16.27 1.86
C ASP A 130 -19.91 15.06 2.28
N GLY A 131 -18.78 15.27 2.97
CA GLY A 131 -17.85 14.24 3.40
C GLY A 131 -16.84 13.82 2.35
N THR A 132 -16.82 14.44 1.17
CA THR A 132 -15.77 14.22 0.17
C THR A 132 -14.48 14.91 0.58
N ILE A 133 -13.35 14.37 0.12
CA ILE A 133 -12.00 14.86 0.43
C ILE A 133 -11.35 15.32 -0.87
N GLU A 134 -10.89 16.57 -0.88
CA GLU A 134 -10.06 17.12 -1.95
C GLU A 134 -8.58 17.01 -1.56
N SER A 135 -7.78 16.42 -2.45
CA SER A 135 -6.31 16.41 -2.31
C SER A 135 -5.75 17.79 -2.63
N PRO A 136 -4.64 18.20 -2.01
CA PRO A 136 -3.96 19.46 -2.27
C PRO A 136 -3.41 19.56 -3.69
#